data_e59bccc3585410b271bb81cca73f02cf
#
_entry.id   e59bccc3585410b271bb81cca73f02cf
#
_cell.length_a   1.000
_cell.length_b   1.000
_cell.length_c   1.000
_cell.angle_alpha   90.00
_cell.angle_beta   90.00
_cell.angle_gamma   90.00
#
_symmetry.space_group_name_H-M   'P 1'
#
loop_
_entity.id
_entity.type
_entity.pdbx_description
1 polymer ?
#
loop_
_entity_poly.entity_id
_entity_poly.type
_entity_poly.pdbx_seq_one_letter_code
_entity_poly.pdbx_strand_id
1 'polypeptide(L)'
;RYHRTSNLYHKFVRAFLKPFHVLFTNTLYKKIKDAAGVNFRASISGGGALSMKDQLFYDAIGVNLREGYGLTETSPVLTLRNVGDPNFLGCCGKPLMATEIKILDMETNQPLGIFKKGVVHARGFQVADGYYKDEEATKAVFSEDGWFNTGDIGWLTADNNLVLVGRMKETIVLSNGENVEPIPIEEACLESPYIDQIMLVGQDQASIGALIVPSEEALTKCGILAKDLKTGSNLSIKNETLRELLKKEIATHIKNKQNLKSFEQIKQFEVI
;
A
#
# COMPACT_ATOMS: atom_id res chain seq x y z
N ARG A 1 9.63 -2.01 -14.78
CA ARG A 1 9.04 -2.79 -15.88
C ARG A 1 8.34 -3.97 -15.25
N TYR A 2 7.02 -3.91 -15.15
CA TYR A 2 6.24 -5.12 -15.08
C TYR A 2 6.63 -5.96 -16.30
N HIS A 3 7.41 -7.00 -16.09
CA HIS A 3 7.66 -7.99 -17.11
C HIS A 3 6.32 -8.64 -17.43
N ARG A 4 5.64 -8.09 -18.41
CA ARG A 4 4.53 -8.70 -19.10
C ARG A 4 5.10 -9.95 -19.78
N THR A 5 5.13 -11.07 -19.05
CA THR A 5 5.32 -12.37 -19.71
C THR A 5 4.20 -12.49 -20.72
N SER A 6 4.54 -12.27 -21.97
CA SER A 6 3.60 -12.36 -23.09
C SER A 6 3.35 -13.83 -23.40
N ASN A 7 2.77 -14.53 -22.43
CA ASN A 7 2.32 -15.89 -22.62
C ASN A 7 1.24 -15.86 -23.71
N LEU A 8 1.31 -16.73 -24.68
CA LEU A 8 0.37 -16.84 -25.82
C LEU A 8 -1.08 -16.87 -25.32
N TYR A 9 -1.32 -17.51 -24.18
CA TYR A 9 -2.58 -17.54 -23.45
C TYR A 9 -3.10 -16.14 -23.10
N HIS A 10 -2.27 -15.26 -22.53
CA HIS A 10 -2.69 -13.90 -22.19
C HIS A 10 -3.00 -13.04 -23.43
N LYS A 11 -2.29 -13.26 -24.53
CA LYS A 11 -2.62 -12.60 -25.81
C LYS A 11 -3.96 -13.06 -26.34
N PHE A 12 -4.24 -14.35 -26.26
CA PHE A 12 -5.53 -14.93 -26.70
C PHE A 12 -6.69 -14.42 -25.83
N VAL A 13 -6.57 -14.49 -24.51
CA VAL A 13 -7.58 -13.98 -23.58
C VAL A 13 -7.86 -12.49 -23.81
N ARG A 14 -6.84 -11.68 -24.04
CA ARG A 14 -7.00 -10.25 -24.37
C ARG A 14 -7.73 -10.03 -25.69
N ALA A 15 -7.37 -10.78 -26.73
CA ALA A 15 -8.05 -10.67 -28.02
C ALA A 15 -9.53 -11.05 -27.92
N PHE A 16 -9.83 -12.11 -27.15
CA PHE A 16 -11.20 -12.57 -26.88
C PHE A 16 -12.02 -11.56 -26.05
N LEU A 17 -11.43 -10.95 -25.03
CA LEU A 17 -12.11 -9.99 -24.15
C LEU A 17 -12.19 -8.58 -24.74
N LYS A 18 -11.40 -8.25 -25.76
CA LYS A 18 -11.36 -6.91 -26.36
C LYS A 18 -12.73 -6.38 -26.83
N PRO A 19 -13.58 -7.15 -27.55
CA PRO A 19 -14.88 -6.65 -27.96
C PRO A 19 -15.82 -6.36 -26.78
N PHE A 20 -15.77 -7.20 -25.73
CA PHE A 20 -16.52 -6.95 -24.49
C PHE A 20 -16.03 -5.69 -23.77
N HIS A 21 -14.73 -5.50 -23.71
CA HIS A 21 -14.15 -4.29 -23.12
C HIS A 21 -14.60 -3.03 -23.88
N VAL A 22 -14.61 -3.05 -25.21
CA VAL A 22 -15.11 -1.93 -26.04
C VAL A 22 -16.61 -1.67 -25.77
N LEU A 23 -17.42 -2.72 -25.69
CA LEU A 23 -18.83 -2.60 -25.36
C LEU A 23 -19.04 -1.98 -23.98
N PHE A 24 -18.33 -2.47 -22.96
CA PHE A 24 -18.43 -1.96 -21.60
C PHE A 24 -17.89 -0.53 -21.47
N THR A 25 -16.89 -0.15 -22.27
CA THR A 25 -16.36 1.21 -22.28
C THR A 25 -17.43 2.24 -22.64
N ASN A 26 -18.30 1.92 -23.59
CA ASN A 26 -19.35 2.82 -24.06
C ASN A 26 -20.66 2.72 -23.25
N THR A 27 -20.79 1.75 -22.36
CA THR A 27 -21.99 1.51 -21.56
C THR A 27 -21.70 1.66 -20.05
N LEU A 28 -21.21 0.60 -19.41
CA LEU A 28 -21.01 0.54 -17.97
C LEU A 28 -19.92 1.50 -17.48
N TYR A 29 -18.73 1.49 -18.14
CA TYR A 29 -17.61 2.34 -17.72
C TYR A 29 -17.92 3.82 -17.94
N LYS A 30 -18.68 4.13 -18.99
CA LYS A 30 -19.18 5.49 -19.21
C LYS A 30 -20.08 5.92 -18.05
N LYS A 31 -21.02 5.09 -17.61
CA LYS A 31 -21.89 5.40 -16.47
C LYS A 31 -21.11 5.67 -15.19
N ILE A 32 -20.07 4.87 -14.92
CA ILE A 32 -19.19 5.07 -13.74
C ILE A 32 -18.47 6.43 -13.84
N LYS A 33 -17.95 6.77 -15.02
CA LYS A 33 -17.29 8.07 -15.24
C LYS A 33 -18.27 9.24 -15.16
N ASP A 34 -19.44 9.12 -15.75
CA ASP A 34 -20.46 10.15 -15.74
C ASP A 34 -21.02 10.41 -14.32
N ALA A 35 -21.01 9.38 -13.44
CA ALA A 35 -21.36 9.52 -12.03
C ALA A 35 -20.39 10.45 -11.26
N ALA A 36 -19.11 10.52 -11.70
CA ALA A 36 -18.15 11.48 -11.16
C ALA A 36 -18.33 12.90 -11.73
N GLY A 37 -19.17 13.07 -12.73
CA GLY A 37 -19.50 14.34 -13.38
C GLY A 37 -19.01 14.43 -14.82
N VAL A 38 -19.78 15.14 -15.66
CA VAL A 38 -19.52 15.28 -17.12
C VAL A 38 -18.19 15.98 -17.45
N ASN A 39 -17.69 16.80 -16.53
CA ASN A 39 -16.43 17.53 -16.66
C ASN A 39 -15.27 16.86 -15.87
N PHE A 40 -15.48 15.65 -15.36
CA PHE A 40 -14.46 14.93 -14.62
C PHE A 40 -13.24 14.62 -15.50
N ARG A 41 -12.06 15.08 -15.07
CA ARG A 41 -10.79 14.88 -15.80
C ARG A 41 -9.84 13.92 -15.10
N ALA A 42 -9.73 14.05 -13.78
CA ALA A 42 -8.86 13.21 -12.97
C ALA A 42 -9.32 13.22 -11.51
N SER A 43 -8.94 12.19 -10.78
CA SER A 43 -9.05 12.13 -9.32
C SER A 43 -7.65 11.96 -8.74
N ILE A 44 -7.44 12.50 -7.55
CA ILE A 44 -6.20 12.36 -6.80
C ILE A 44 -6.52 11.57 -5.53
N SER A 45 -5.79 10.49 -5.31
CA SER A 45 -5.79 9.72 -4.07
C SER A 45 -4.54 10.05 -3.28
N GLY A 46 -4.68 10.22 -1.97
CA GLY A 46 -3.58 10.48 -1.05
C GLY A 46 -4.03 10.34 0.40
N GLY A 47 -3.07 10.45 1.34
CA GLY A 47 -3.33 10.29 2.77
C GLY A 47 -3.29 8.85 3.28
N GLY A 48 -3.24 7.88 2.40
CA GLY A 48 -3.08 6.45 2.68
C GLY A 48 -2.66 5.70 1.43
N ALA A 49 -2.21 4.47 1.59
CA ALA A 49 -1.82 3.61 0.48
C ALA A 49 -3.05 3.26 -0.39
N LEU A 50 -2.87 3.30 -1.70
CA LEU A 50 -3.89 2.90 -2.65
C LEU A 50 -3.56 1.52 -3.20
N SER A 51 -4.46 0.55 -3.00
CA SER A 51 -4.23 -0.82 -3.41
C SER A 51 -3.91 -0.93 -4.91
N MET A 52 -3.00 -1.83 -5.27
CA MET A 52 -2.69 -2.08 -6.69
C MET A 52 -3.91 -2.58 -7.46
N LYS A 53 -4.82 -3.31 -6.82
CA LYS A 53 -6.08 -3.80 -7.38
C LYS A 53 -6.96 -2.63 -7.83
N ASP A 54 -7.13 -1.63 -6.96
CA ASP A 54 -7.92 -0.44 -7.26
C ASP A 54 -7.26 0.41 -8.35
N GLN A 55 -5.95 0.60 -8.27
CA GLN A 55 -5.20 1.29 -9.32
C GLN A 55 -5.41 0.65 -10.69
N LEU A 56 -5.29 -0.68 -10.78
CA LEU A 56 -5.51 -1.44 -12.01
C LEU A 56 -6.96 -1.38 -12.48
N PHE A 57 -7.92 -1.44 -11.56
CA PHE A 57 -9.34 -1.34 -11.89
C PHE A 57 -9.67 0.01 -12.52
N TYR A 58 -9.32 1.11 -11.86
CA TYR A 58 -9.60 2.46 -12.36
C TYR A 58 -8.87 2.77 -13.66
N ASP A 59 -7.61 2.31 -13.80
CA ASP A 59 -6.87 2.42 -15.06
C ASP A 59 -7.53 1.64 -16.19
N ALA A 60 -8.00 0.42 -15.91
CA ALA A 60 -8.67 -0.43 -16.89
C ALA A 60 -10.00 0.14 -17.40
N ILE A 61 -10.79 0.78 -16.55
CA ILE A 61 -12.05 1.44 -16.96
C ILE A 61 -11.85 2.85 -17.50
N GLY A 62 -10.59 3.32 -17.53
CA GLY A 62 -10.21 4.63 -18.08
C GLY A 62 -10.59 5.82 -17.17
N VAL A 63 -10.69 5.60 -15.88
CA VAL A 63 -10.72 6.66 -14.86
C VAL A 63 -9.29 7.09 -14.57
N ASN A 64 -9.02 8.38 -14.74
CA ASN A 64 -7.70 8.95 -14.53
C ASN A 64 -7.44 9.15 -13.03
N LEU A 65 -7.17 8.06 -12.31
CA LEU A 65 -6.84 8.09 -10.89
C LEU A 65 -5.34 8.28 -10.71
N ARG A 66 -4.95 9.33 -10.01
CA ARG A 66 -3.57 9.71 -9.73
C ARG A 66 -3.29 9.59 -8.25
N GLU A 67 -2.12 9.14 -7.91
CA GLU A 67 -1.68 9.04 -6.52
C GLU A 67 -0.71 10.17 -6.20
N GLY A 68 -0.87 10.77 -5.01
CA GLY A 68 0.02 11.74 -4.44
C GLY A 68 0.44 11.32 -3.04
N TYR A 69 1.63 11.72 -2.65
CA TYR A 69 2.20 11.47 -1.34
C TYR A 69 2.64 12.76 -0.67
N GLY A 70 2.45 12.81 0.62
CA GLY A 70 2.95 13.85 1.49
C GLY A 70 2.40 13.71 2.90
N LEU A 71 2.78 14.62 3.76
CA LEU A 71 2.47 14.66 5.19
C LEU A 71 1.96 16.05 5.58
N THR A 72 1.43 16.18 6.76
CA THR A 72 1.02 17.49 7.31
C THR A 72 2.19 18.48 7.30
N GLU A 73 3.39 18.01 7.63
CA GLU A 73 4.64 18.77 7.64
C GLU A 73 5.10 19.23 6.25
N THR A 74 4.41 18.81 5.18
CA THR A 74 4.79 19.12 3.79
C THR A 74 3.67 19.82 3.01
N SER A 75 2.67 20.39 3.66
CA SER A 75 1.60 21.30 3.22
C SER A 75 0.78 20.88 1.98
N PRO A 76 0.17 19.74 1.87
CA PRO A 76 0.53 18.42 2.38
C PRO A 76 1.31 17.56 1.37
N VAL A 77 1.61 18.04 0.13
CA VAL A 77 2.04 17.20 -0.99
C VAL A 77 3.51 17.35 -1.33
N LEU A 78 4.22 16.23 -1.40
CA LEU A 78 5.61 16.13 -1.86
C LEU A 78 5.72 15.62 -3.29
N THR A 79 4.97 14.57 -3.61
CA THR A 79 4.99 13.94 -4.94
C THR A 79 3.60 13.73 -5.50
N LEU A 80 3.49 13.71 -6.81
CA LEU A 80 2.23 13.49 -7.51
C LEU A 80 2.48 12.80 -8.85
N ARG A 81 1.62 11.84 -9.21
CA ARG A 81 1.52 11.37 -10.60
C ARG A 81 0.78 12.41 -11.43
N ASN A 82 1.52 13.15 -12.25
CA ASN A 82 0.96 14.22 -13.08
C ASN A 82 -0.11 13.71 -14.05
N VAL A 83 -1.16 14.51 -14.24
CA VAL A 83 -2.29 14.13 -15.12
C VAL A 83 -1.89 14.00 -16.60
N GLY A 84 -0.88 14.77 -17.05
CA GLY A 84 -0.36 14.75 -18.41
C GLY A 84 0.66 13.63 -18.69
N ASP A 85 1.21 13.01 -17.66
CA ASP A 85 2.23 11.97 -17.80
C ASP A 85 1.61 10.57 -17.91
N PRO A 86 2.34 9.58 -18.47
CA PRO A 86 1.95 8.19 -18.37
C PRO A 86 1.66 7.79 -16.92
N ASN A 87 0.57 7.04 -16.70
CA ASN A 87 0.18 6.61 -15.36
C ASN A 87 1.01 5.40 -14.92
N PHE A 88 2.11 5.61 -14.21
CA PHE A 88 2.91 4.53 -13.65
C PHE A 88 2.29 4.05 -12.34
N LEU A 89 1.57 2.93 -12.39
CA LEU A 89 0.93 2.34 -11.23
C LEU A 89 1.96 1.83 -10.22
N GLY A 90 1.62 1.91 -8.94
CA GLY A 90 2.48 1.45 -7.83
C GLY A 90 3.59 2.43 -7.43
N CYS A 91 3.46 3.70 -7.82
CA CYS A 91 4.32 4.77 -7.32
C CYS A 91 3.48 6.00 -6.95
N CYS A 92 4.02 6.86 -6.09
CA CYS A 92 3.38 8.10 -5.67
C CYS A 92 3.73 9.30 -6.59
N GLY A 93 4.35 9.04 -7.74
CA GLY A 93 4.71 10.05 -8.72
C GLY A 93 6.05 10.75 -8.47
N LYS A 94 6.25 11.85 -9.19
CA LYS A 94 7.48 12.64 -9.14
C LYS A 94 7.38 13.74 -8.10
N PRO A 95 8.51 14.21 -7.54
CA PRO A 95 8.55 15.41 -6.71
C PRO A 95 7.87 16.60 -7.41
N LEU A 96 7.14 17.39 -6.65
CA LEU A 96 6.57 18.65 -7.14
C LEU A 96 7.68 19.64 -7.50
N MET A 97 7.32 20.68 -8.24
CA MET A 97 8.25 21.76 -8.60
C MET A 97 8.93 22.32 -7.33
N ALA A 98 10.24 22.52 -7.39
CA ALA A 98 11.08 22.99 -6.28
C ALA A 98 11.06 22.06 -5.03
N THR A 99 10.72 20.79 -5.21
CA THR A 99 10.82 19.76 -4.17
C THR A 99 11.97 18.81 -4.50
N GLU A 100 12.82 18.58 -3.52
CA GLU A 100 13.89 17.62 -3.59
C GLU A 100 13.57 16.40 -2.72
N ILE A 101 13.88 15.21 -3.21
CA ILE A 101 13.77 13.96 -2.47
C ILE A 101 15.10 13.22 -2.55
N LYS A 102 15.57 12.76 -1.42
CA LYS A 102 16.71 11.82 -1.32
C LYS A 102 16.28 10.61 -0.50
N ILE A 103 16.92 9.49 -0.78
CA ILE A 103 16.76 8.25 -0.02
C ILE A 103 18.06 8.04 0.76
N LEU A 104 17.94 7.90 2.08
CA LEU A 104 19.08 7.61 2.93
C LEU A 104 19.04 6.16 3.44
N ASP A 105 20.19 5.58 3.58
CA ASP A 105 20.37 4.27 4.20
C ASP A 105 19.96 4.31 5.68
N MET A 106 19.23 3.31 6.14
CA MET A 106 18.64 3.27 7.48
C MET A 106 19.68 3.15 8.60
N GLU A 107 20.87 2.60 8.31
CA GLU A 107 21.92 2.38 9.30
C GLU A 107 23.02 3.42 9.20
N THR A 108 23.48 3.68 7.98
CA THR A 108 24.65 4.55 7.74
C THR A 108 24.28 6.00 7.48
N ASN A 109 23.01 6.30 7.23
CA ASN A 109 22.51 7.64 6.88
C ASN A 109 23.14 8.21 5.59
N GLN A 110 23.75 7.36 4.77
CA GLN A 110 24.36 7.77 3.51
C GLN A 110 23.33 7.79 2.38
N PRO A 111 23.48 8.71 1.40
CA PRO A 111 22.57 8.75 0.25
C PRO A 111 22.63 7.45 -0.57
N LEU A 112 21.47 6.94 -0.91
CA LEU A 112 21.31 5.75 -1.76
C LEU A 112 20.99 6.15 -3.19
N GLY A 113 21.43 5.29 -4.13
CA GLY A 113 21.07 5.41 -5.54
C GLY A 113 19.65 4.94 -5.84
N ILE A 114 19.26 5.05 -7.12
CA ILE A 114 17.95 4.56 -7.60
C ILE A 114 17.75 3.08 -7.33
N PHE A 115 16.50 2.68 -7.14
CA PHE A 115 16.05 1.31 -6.83
C PHE A 115 16.63 0.73 -5.53
N LYS A 116 17.17 1.56 -4.65
CA LYS A 116 17.60 1.14 -3.31
C LYS A 116 16.66 1.65 -2.25
N LYS A 117 16.18 0.74 -1.41
CA LYS A 117 15.24 1.01 -0.32
C LYS A 117 15.94 1.69 0.85
N GLY A 118 15.38 2.77 1.35
CA GLY A 118 15.86 3.51 2.51
C GLY A 118 14.84 4.54 2.97
N VAL A 119 15.23 5.41 3.90
CA VAL A 119 14.37 6.44 4.47
C VAL A 119 14.24 7.62 3.50
N VAL A 120 13.01 8.03 3.28
CA VAL A 120 12.67 9.18 2.42
C VAL A 120 12.94 10.48 3.18
N HIS A 121 13.77 11.34 2.62
CA HIS A 121 13.98 12.70 3.08
C HIS A 121 13.54 13.68 2.01
N ALA A 122 12.89 14.75 2.45
CA ALA A 122 12.35 15.77 1.55
C ALA A 122 12.84 17.16 1.92
N ARG A 123 13.01 18.03 0.91
CA ARG A 123 13.30 19.45 1.07
C ARG A 123 12.53 20.27 0.04
N GLY A 124 11.96 21.37 0.45
CA GLY A 124 11.20 22.26 -0.43
C GLY A 124 10.49 23.36 0.35
N PHE A 125 9.97 24.37 -0.37
CA PHE A 125 9.32 25.52 0.24
C PHE A 125 8.02 25.19 1.00
N GLN A 126 7.41 24.03 0.70
CA GLN A 126 6.20 23.54 1.38
C GLN A 126 6.50 22.74 2.65
N VAL A 127 7.77 22.42 2.93
CA VAL A 127 8.19 21.72 4.14
C VAL A 127 8.16 22.71 5.31
N ALA A 128 7.55 22.31 6.41
CA ALA A 128 7.47 23.13 7.63
C ALA A 128 8.87 23.38 8.22
N ASP A 129 8.99 24.51 8.96
CA ASP A 129 10.25 24.83 9.65
C ASP A 129 10.44 24.04 10.94
N GLY A 130 9.37 23.40 11.46
CA GLY A 130 9.42 22.59 12.67
C GLY A 130 8.10 22.52 13.42
N TYR A 131 8.12 21.93 14.60
CA TYR A 131 6.97 21.81 15.49
C TYR A 131 6.89 22.96 16.46
N TYR A 132 5.71 23.55 16.60
CA TYR A 132 5.51 24.73 17.46
C TYR A 132 5.81 24.44 18.92
N LYS A 133 6.76 25.18 19.49
CA LYS A 133 7.24 25.03 20.89
C LYS A 133 7.78 23.64 21.25
N ASP A 134 8.21 22.86 20.26
CA ASP A 134 8.81 21.56 20.47
C ASP A 134 10.12 21.45 19.67
N GLU A 135 11.18 21.99 20.27
CA GLU A 135 12.51 21.98 19.64
C GLU A 135 13.10 20.58 19.57
N GLU A 136 12.79 19.72 20.53
CA GLU A 136 13.31 18.36 20.58
C GLU A 136 12.75 17.54 19.41
N ALA A 137 11.43 17.52 19.25
CA ALA A 137 10.79 16.87 18.12
C ALA A 137 11.22 17.48 16.78
N THR A 138 11.42 18.81 16.74
CA THR A 138 11.91 19.49 15.53
C THR A 138 13.30 19.00 15.14
N LYS A 139 14.26 19.03 16.06
CA LYS A 139 15.64 18.58 15.81
C LYS A 139 15.73 17.09 15.47
N ALA A 140 14.77 16.28 15.92
CA ALA A 140 14.74 14.85 15.63
C ALA A 140 14.45 14.53 14.16
N VAL A 141 13.74 15.41 13.44
CA VAL A 141 13.30 15.12 12.06
C VAL A 141 13.67 16.18 11.03
N PHE A 142 13.97 17.43 11.46
CA PHE A 142 14.43 18.49 10.56
C PHE A 142 15.92 18.74 10.77
N SER A 143 16.68 18.71 9.68
CA SER A 143 18.10 19.02 9.70
C SER A 143 18.35 20.52 9.48
N GLU A 144 19.52 21.03 9.90
CA GLU A 144 19.92 22.43 9.75
C GLU A 144 19.97 22.89 8.28
N ASP A 145 20.24 21.98 7.35
CA ASP A 145 20.26 22.23 5.90
C ASP A 145 18.88 22.08 5.23
N GLY A 146 17.81 22.04 6.04
CA GLY A 146 16.41 22.09 5.59
C GLY A 146 15.84 20.75 5.06
N TRP A 147 16.48 19.63 5.36
CA TRP A 147 15.90 18.33 5.05
C TRP A 147 14.99 17.85 6.18
N PHE A 148 13.84 17.35 5.79
CA PHE A 148 12.86 16.71 6.64
C PHE A 148 12.94 15.18 6.46
N ASN A 149 13.15 14.48 7.58
CA ASN A 149 13.04 13.02 7.65
C ASN A 149 11.56 12.64 7.78
N THR A 150 10.98 12.06 6.73
CA THR A 150 9.56 11.71 6.71
C THR A 150 9.22 10.50 7.59
N GLY A 151 10.21 9.69 7.94
CA GLY A 151 10.02 8.39 8.60
C GLY A 151 9.43 7.32 7.68
N ASP A 152 9.12 7.64 6.44
CA ASP A 152 8.62 6.69 5.46
C ASP A 152 9.77 6.01 4.70
N ILE A 153 9.56 4.75 4.34
CA ILE A 153 10.55 3.93 3.62
C ILE A 153 10.13 3.84 2.16
N GLY A 154 11.09 4.10 1.27
CA GLY A 154 10.83 4.08 -0.16
C GLY A 154 12.10 4.04 -1.00
N TRP A 155 11.92 4.20 -2.30
CA TRP A 155 13.02 4.28 -3.26
C TRP A 155 12.60 5.07 -4.50
N LEU A 156 13.57 5.61 -5.22
CA LEU A 156 13.36 6.35 -6.46
C LEU A 156 13.61 5.49 -7.68
N THR A 157 12.75 5.60 -8.69
CA THR A 157 12.97 5.01 -10.02
C THR A 157 13.95 5.84 -10.85
N ALA A 158 14.40 5.30 -12.00
CA ALA A 158 15.23 6.04 -12.95
C ALA A 158 14.55 7.31 -13.48
N ASP A 159 13.23 7.32 -13.56
CA ASP A 159 12.43 8.47 -14.00
C ASP A 159 12.01 9.39 -12.82
N ASN A 160 12.67 9.26 -11.68
CA ASN A 160 12.45 10.03 -10.45
C ASN A 160 11.02 9.91 -9.87
N ASN A 161 10.35 8.76 -10.06
CA ASN A 161 9.12 8.47 -9.36
C ASN A 161 9.43 7.85 -8.00
N LEU A 162 8.75 8.32 -6.95
CA LEU A 162 8.84 7.76 -5.60
C LEU A 162 7.94 6.53 -5.48
N VAL A 163 8.49 5.46 -4.95
CA VAL A 163 7.76 4.25 -4.54
C VAL A 163 7.89 4.10 -3.04
N LEU A 164 6.78 4.10 -2.33
CA LEU A 164 6.73 3.84 -0.90
C LEU A 164 6.50 2.35 -0.63
N VAL A 165 7.07 1.87 0.46
CA VAL A 165 6.97 0.45 0.86
C VAL A 165 6.57 0.26 2.32
N GLY A 166 6.68 1.30 3.17
CA GLY A 166 6.31 1.21 4.57
C GLY A 166 6.74 2.44 5.38
N ARG A 167 6.72 2.28 6.70
CA ARG A 167 7.19 3.28 7.66
C ARG A 167 8.20 2.69 8.62
N MET A 168 9.23 3.45 8.95
CA MET A 168 10.30 3.03 9.86
C MET A 168 9.76 2.56 11.22
N LYS A 169 8.77 3.29 11.77
CA LYS A 169 8.16 2.96 13.07
C LYS A 169 7.23 1.75 13.03
N GLU A 170 6.81 1.33 11.85
CA GLU A 170 5.90 0.20 11.63
C GLU A 170 6.66 -1.06 11.19
N THR A 171 7.92 -0.93 10.78
CA THR A 171 8.76 -2.07 10.43
C THR A 171 8.90 -3.01 11.62
N ILE A 172 8.53 -4.26 11.43
CA ILE A 172 8.67 -5.32 12.45
C ILE A 172 10.08 -5.89 12.37
N VAL A 173 10.85 -5.73 13.43
CA VAL A 173 12.18 -6.32 13.55
C VAL A 173 12.06 -7.67 14.25
N LEU A 174 12.41 -8.74 13.56
CA LEU A 174 12.37 -10.09 14.12
C LEU A 174 13.60 -10.35 15.02
N SER A 175 13.50 -11.36 15.89
CA SER A 175 14.58 -11.73 16.81
C SER A 175 15.89 -12.14 16.13
N ASN A 176 15.85 -12.50 14.85
CA ASN A 176 17.01 -12.80 14.02
C ASN A 176 17.57 -11.55 13.28
N GLY A 177 17.02 -10.36 13.52
CA GLY A 177 17.42 -9.10 12.90
C GLY A 177 16.82 -8.82 11.53
N GLU A 178 15.95 -9.70 11.00
CA GLU A 178 15.28 -9.44 9.73
C GLU A 178 14.16 -8.40 9.89
N ASN A 179 14.07 -7.50 8.92
CA ASN A 179 13.08 -6.43 8.87
C ASN A 179 11.92 -6.82 7.96
N VAL A 180 10.70 -6.75 8.48
CA VAL A 180 9.45 -7.01 7.76
C VAL A 180 8.63 -5.74 7.65
N GLU A 181 8.30 -5.35 6.43
CA GLU A 181 7.37 -4.25 6.17
C GLU A 181 5.93 -4.82 6.19
N PRO A 182 5.09 -4.44 7.15
CA PRO A 182 3.76 -5.05 7.29
C PRO A 182 2.80 -4.66 6.17
N ILE A 183 2.75 -3.39 5.79
CA ILE A 183 1.78 -2.83 4.85
C ILE A 183 1.63 -3.65 3.57
N PRO A 184 2.72 -4.00 2.85
CA PRO A 184 2.57 -4.75 1.62
C PRO A 184 1.98 -6.16 1.80
N ILE A 185 2.14 -6.77 2.97
CA ILE A 185 1.62 -8.11 3.28
C ILE A 185 0.15 -8.01 3.69
N GLU A 186 -0.18 -7.01 4.51
CA GLU A 186 -1.53 -6.69 4.94
C GLU A 186 -2.43 -6.36 3.74
N GLU A 187 -1.97 -5.50 2.82
CA GLU A 187 -2.67 -5.17 1.58
C GLU A 187 -2.95 -6.41 0.72
N ALA A 188 -1.99 -7.33 0.62
CA ALA A 188 -2.20 -8.57 -0.13
C ALA A 188 -3.29 -9.44 0.51
N CYS A 189 -3.36 -9.50 1.84
CA CYS A 189 -4.40 -10.23 2.56
C CYS A 189 -5.78 -9.56 2.43
N LEU A 190 -5.83 -8.22 2.42
CA LEU A 190 -7.07 -7.44 2.23
C LEU A 190 -7.67 -7.56 0.82
N GLU A 191 -6.98 -8.18 -0.14
CA GLU A 191 -7.59 -8.56 -1.42
C GLU A 191 -8.64 -9.68 -1.27
N SER A 192 -8.60 -10.43 -0.15
CA SER A 192 -9.60 -11.46 0.16
C SER A 192 -10.93 -10.84 0.56
N PRO A 193 -12.07 -11.29 0.00
CA PRO A 193 -13.39 -10.84 0.44
C PRO A 193 -13.76 -11.31 1.86
N TYR A 194 -12.95 -12.19 2.45
CA TYR A 194 -13.20 -12.76 3.78
C TYR A 194 -12.42 -12.08 4.91
N ILE A 195 -11.54 -11.14 4.60
CA ILE A 195 -10.75 -10.37 5.56
C ILE A 195 -11.17 -8.91 5.48
N ASP A 196 -11.72 -8.38 6.58
CA ASP A 196 -12.11 -6.97 6.67
C ASP A 196 -10.94 -6.11 7.14
N GLN A 197 -10.23 -6.56 8.18
CA GLN A 197 -9.05 -5.91 8.69
C GLN A 197 -7.98 -6.95 9.05
N ILE A 198 -6.74 -6.56 8.91
CA ILE A 198 -5.59 -7.36 9.32
C ILE A 198 -4.49 -6.45 9.86
N MET A 199 -3.83 -6.89 10.90
CA MET A 199 -2.66 -6.24 11.48
C MET A 199 -1.58 -7.27 11.73
N LEU A 200 -0.40 -7.06 11.16
CA LEU A 200 0.76 -7.90 11.44
C LEU A 200 1.38 -7.55 12.79
N VAL A 201 1.83 -8.57 13.49
CA VAL A 201 2.53 -8.47 14.77
C VAL A 201 3.74 -9.41 14.76
N GLY A 202 4.75 -9.12 15.60
CA GLY A 202 5.92 -10.02 15.64
C GLY A 202 7.20 -9.32 16.06
N GLN A 203 7.12 -8.09 16.58
CA GLN A 203 8.29 -7.39 17.07
C GLN A 203 9.05 -8.27 18.08
N ASP A 204 10.36 -8.46 17.83
CA ASP A 204 11.27 -9.29 18.63
C ASP A 204 10.91 -10.79 18.71
N GLN A 205 9.96 -11.25 17.86
CA GLN A 205 9.58 -12.66 17.77
C GLN A 205 10.37 -13.38 16.67
N ALA A 206 10.36 -14.73 16.71
CA ALA A 206 11.02 -15.57 15.69
C ALA A 206 10.31 -15.53 14.31
N SER A 207 9.05 -15.10 14.27
CA SER A 207 8.25 -15.01 13.04
C SER A 207 7.11 -14.01 13.22
N ILE A 208 6.57 -13.54 12.10
CA ILE A 208 5.36 -12.71 12.11
C ILE A 208 4.10 -13.54 12.36
N GLY A 209 3.17 -12.94 13.07
CA GLY A 209 1.79 -13.35 13.23
C GLY A 209 0.83 -12.28 12.72
N ALA A 210 -0.48 -12.54 12.79
CA ALA A 210 -1.51 -11.59 12.41
C ALA A 210 -2.69 -11.58 13.38
N LEU A 211 -3.30 -10.41 13.57
CA LEU A 211 -4.63 -10.24 14.12
C LEU A 211 -5.59 -9.97 12.96
N ILE A 212 -6.71 -10.68 12.90
CA ILE A 212 -7.61 -10.65 11.76
C ILE A 212 -9.03 -10.40 12.23
N VAL A 213 -9.67 -9.39 11.62
CA VAL A 213 -11.11 -9.18 11.68
C VAL A 213 -11.71 -9.81 10.42
N PRO A 214 -12.55 -10.85 10.55
CA PRO A 214 -13.19 -11.46 9.40
C PRO A 214 -14.31 -10.57 8.87
N SER A 215 -14.57 -10.62 7.57
CA SER A 215 -15.69 -9.93 6.95
C SER A 215 -17.04 -10.57 7.32
N GLU A 216 -18.15 -9.82 7.16
CA GLU A 216 -19.50 -10.37 7.31
C GLU A 216 -19.76 -11.54 6.36
N GLU A 217 -19.16 -11.54 5.17
CA GLU A 217 -19.24 -12.63 4.20
C GLU A 217 -18.57 -13.91 4.74
N ALA A 218 -17.40 -13.77 5.39
CA ALA A 218 -16.71 -14.90 6.03
C ALA A 218 -17.56 -15.50 7.16
N LEU A 219 -18.11 -14.66 8.01
CA LEU A 219 -18.96 -15.08 9.13
C LEU A 219 -20.22 -15.80 8.63
N THR A 220 -20.91 -15.23 7.66
CA THR A 220 -22.10 -15.83 7.03
C THR A 220 -21.78 -17.18 6.41
N LYS A 221 -20.68 -17.28 5.66
CA LYS A 221 -20.23 -18.52 5.02
C LYS A 221 -19.91 -19.63 6.04
N CYS A 222 -19.44 -19.28 7.22
CA CYS A 222 -19.14 -20.19 8.32
C CYS A 222 -20.32 -20.44 9.26
N GLY A 223 -21.50 -19.84 8.98
CA GLY A 223 -22.70 -19.99 9.80
C GLY A 223 -22.62 -19.28 11.15
N ILE A 224 -21.75 -18.28 11.28
CA ILE A 224 -21.56 -17.48 12.49
C ILE A 224 -22.46 -16.25 12.38
N LEU A 225 -23.35 -16.06 13.35
CA LEU A 225 -24.22 -14.89 13.39
C LEU A 225 -23.55 -13.74 14.15
N ALA A 226 -23.68 -12.53 13.65
CA ALA A 226 -23.11 -11.33 14.27
C ALA A 226 -23.52 -11.14 15.74
N LYS A 227 -24.70 -11.65 16.14
CA LYS A 227 -25.14 -11.68 17.55
C LYS A 227 -24.27 -12.57 18.45
N ASP A 228 -23.64 -13.60 17.88
CA ASP A 228 -22.81 -14.54 18.63
C ASP A 228 -21.43 -13.97 18.94
N LEU A 229 -21.06 -12.86 18.26
CA LEU A 229 -19.79 -12.13 18.43
C LEU A 229 -19.85 -11.09 19.56
N LYS A 230 -21.04 -10.72 20.03
CA LYS A 230 -21.23 -9.62 21.01
C LYS A 230 -21.13 -10.04 22.48
N THR A 231 -20.81 -11.29 22.78
CA THR A 231 -20.84 -11.78 24.16
C THR A 231 -19.43 -12.16 24.63
N GLY A 232 -18.74 -11.21 25.27
CA GLY A 232 -17.63 -11.53 26.15
C GLY A 232 -16.31 -10.83 25.87
N SER A 233 -15.63 -10.52 26.93
CA SER A 233 -14.31 -9.89 27.04
C SER A 233 -13.13 -10.70 26.46
N ASN A 234 -13.38 -11.76 25.69
CA ASN A 234 -12.36 -12.52 24.96
C ASN A 234 -12.51 -12.27 23.46
N LEU A 235 -11.65 -11.44 22.91
CA LEU A 235 -11.57 -11.02 21.52
C LEU A 235 -11.28 -12.17 20.52
N SER A 236 -10.98 -13.39 20.99
CA SER A 236 -10.60 -14.50 20.11
C SER A 236 -11.79 -15.37 19.71
N ILE A 237 -12.11 -15.38 18.41
CA ILE A 237 -13.14 -16.26 17.84
C ILE A 237 -12.55 -17.65 17.60
N LYS A 238 -12.95 -18.61 18.42
CA LYS A 238 -12.55 -20.02 18.30
C LYS A 238 -13.54 -20.81 17.42
N ASN A 239 -13.46 -20.59 16.10
CA ASN A 239 -14.24 -21.37 15.13
C ASN A 239 -13.27 -21.99 14.10
N GLU A 240 -13.19 -23.31 14.09
CA GLU A 240 -12.22 -24.02 13.26
C GLU A 240 -12.51 -23.85 11.77
N THR A 241 -13.77 -23.84 11.36
CA THR A 241 -14.16 -23.63 9.96
C THR A 241 -13.73 -22.25 9.46
N LEU A 242 -13.90 -21.22 10.29
CA LEU A 242 -13.43 -19.86 9.98
C LEU A 242 -11.91 -19.80 9.93
N ARG A 243 -11.23 -20.43 10.87
CA ARG A 243 -9.75 -20.47 10.87
C ARG A 243 -9.20 -21.12 9.63
N GLU A 244 -9.74 -22.26 9.20
CA GLU A 244 -9.32 -22.94 7.96
C GLU A 244 -9.64 -22.11 6.70
N LEU A 245 -10.78 -21.41 6.65
CA LEU A 245 -11.10 -20.49 5.58
C LEU A 245 -10.05 -19.37 5.49
N LEU A 246 -9.79 -18.66 6.58
CA LEU A 246 -8.85 -17.56 6.62
C LEU A 246 -7.42 -18.01 6.34
N LYS A 247 -7.00 -19.17 6.85
CA LYS A 247 -5.69 -19.75 6.57
C LYS A 247 -5.49 -20.01 5.06
N LYS A 248 -6.51 -20.53 4.40
CA LYS A 248 -6.50 -20.74 2.94
C LYS A 248 -6.41 -19.42 2.17
N GLU A 249 -7.15 -18.42 2.59
CA GLU A 249 -7.14 -17.09 1.98
C GLU A 249 -5.77 -16.42 2.12
N ILE A 250 -5.21 -16.38 3.33
CA ILE A 250 -3.87 -15.86 3.59
C ILE A 250 -2.85 -16.55 2.69
N ALA A 251 -2.85 -17.90 2.67
CA ALA A 251 -1.92 -18.65 1.85
C ALA A 251 -2.07 -18.33 0.35
N THR A 252 -3.29 -18.14 -0.12
CA THR A 252 -3.59 -17.84 -1.53
C THR A 252 -3.08 -16.45 -1.91
N HIS A 253 -3.39 -15.44 -1.12
CA HIS A 253 -3.05 -14.05 -1.44
C HIS A 253 -1.56 -13.75 -1.22
N ILE A 254 -0.95 -14.31 -0.17
CA ILE A 254 0.50 -14.22 0.05
C ILE A 254 1.28 -14.95 -1.05
N LYS A 255 0.85 -16.14 -1.47
CA LYS A 255 1.52 -16.89 -2.55
C LYS A 255 1.47 -16.17 -3.89
N ASN A 256 0.41 -15.41 -4.15
CA ASN A 256 0.27 -14.61 -5.37
C ASN A 256 1.21 -13.40 -5.40
N LYS A 257 1.72 -12.97 -4.26
CA LYS A 257 2.72 -11.91 -4.17
C LYS A 257 4.09 -12.48 -4.50
N GLN A 258 4.59 -12.14 -5.69
CA GLN A 258 5.92 -12.57 -6.13
C GLN A 258 7.01 -11.98 -5.23
N ASN A 259 7.97 -12.84 -4.82
CA ASN A 259 9.20 -12.50 -4.08
C ASN A 259 9.09 -12.26 -2.57
N LEU A 260 8.09 -12.78 -1.87
CA LEU A 260 8.12 -12.78 -0.41
C LEU A 260 9.20 -13.75 0.10
N LYS A 261 10.00 -13.26 1.02
CA LYS A 261 11.03 -14.04 1.70
C LYS A 261 10.38 -15.00 2.71
N SER A 262 11.10 -16.00 3.14
CA SER A 262 10.57 -17.03 4.06
C SER A 262 10.11 -16.47 5.42
N PHE A 263 10.75 -15.41 5.89
CA PHE A 263 10.43 -14.75 7.15
C PHE A 263 9.26 -13.74 7.03
N GLU A 264 8.86 -13.38 5.82
CA GLU A 264 7.68 -12.52 5.55
C GLU A 264 6.37 -13.34 5.46
N GLN A 265 6.39 -14.61 5.84
CA GLN A 265 5.22 -15.47 5.87
C GLN A 265 4.54 -15.45 7.24
N ILE A 266 3.23 -15.20 7.26
CA ILE A 266 2.41 -15.28 8.46
C ILE A 266 2.39 -16.74 8.95
N LYS A 267 2.95 -17.00 10.14
CA LYS A 267 3.04 -18.35 10.71
C LYS A 267 1.85 -18.70 11.59
N GLN A 268 1.27 -17.70 12.25
CA GLN A 268 0.12 -17.85 13.13
C GLN A 268 -0.77 -16.63 13.05
N PHE A 269 -2.03 -16.78 13.40
CA PHE A 269 -2.95 -15.63 13.49
C PHE A 269 -4.03 -15.89 14.55
N GLU A 270 -4.54 -14.80 15.07
CA GLU A 270 -5.73 -14.78 15.92
C GLU A 270 -6.87 -14.06 15.21
N VAL A 271 -8.09 -14.55 15.40
CA VAL A 271 -9.32 -13.96 14.88
C VAL A 271 -9.97 -13.18 16.01
N ILE A 272 -10.21 -11.90 15.81
CA ILE A 272 -10.73 -10.97 16.79
C ILE A 272 -12.04 -10.34 16.34
#